data_3fa86477847dff2671a814dbae21898a
#
_entry.id   3fa86477847dff2671a814dbae21898a
#
_cell.length_a   1.000
_cell.length_b   1.000
_cell.length_c   1.000
_cell.angle_alpha   90.00
_cell.angle_beta   90.00
_cell.angle_gamma   90.00
#
_symmetry.space_group_name_H-M   'P 1'
#
loop_
_entity.id
_entity.type
_entity.pdbx_description
1 polymer ?
#
loop_
_entity_poly.entity_id
_entity_poly.type
_entity_poly.pdbx_seq_one_letter_code
_entity_poly.pdbx_strand_id
1 'polypeptide(L)'
;METTTNQNFTAFPATITAMNHAYILTLSCPDRMGIVHAVSGFLLERGGNIEEAAQYNDPATGLFFMRVQFACDPVNEVDLRTQLVSFAAPFQMTWNLHSTKQPMRTVILVSKEGHCLNDLLFRWKSGLLPIDIRAIVSNHREFYQLAASYNVPFH
;
A
#
# COMPACT_ATOMS: atom_id res chain seq x y z
N MET A 1 -50.01 -9.50 20.57
CA MET A 1 -48.83 -9.84 21.40
C MET A 1 -47.65 -9.90 20.45
N GLU A 2 -46.97 -8.77 20.33
CA GLU A 2 -45.76 -8.62 19.48
C GLU A 2 -44.54 -8.83 20.35
N THR A 3 -43.74 -9.80 20.00
CA THR A 3 -42.43 -10.01 20.64
C THR A 3 -41.37 -9.41 19.76
N THR A 4 -40.97 -8.20 20.11
CA THR A 4 -39.84 -7.49 19.50
C THR A 4 -38.53 -8.13 19.95
N THR A 5 -37.87 -8.84 19.05
CA THR A 5 -36.53 -9.38 19.29
C THR A 5 -35.51 -8.24 19.16
N ASN A 6 -35.06 -7.77 20.31
CA ASN A 6 -33.99 -6.75 20.40
C ASN A 6 -32.65 -7.43 20.13
N GLN A 7 -32.09 -7.25 18.92
CA GLN A 7 -30.75 -7.67 18.64
C GLN A 7 -29.78 -6.68 19.29
N ASN A 8 -29.16 -7.07 20.37
CA ASN A 8 -28.07 -6.37 21.00
C ASN A 8 -26.85 -6.36 20.03
N PHE A 9 -26.70 -5.28 19.29
CA PHE A 9 -25.42 -4.92 18.69
C PHE A 9 -24.47 -4.60 19.86
N THR A 10 -23.57 -5.51 20.15
CA THR A 10 -22.45 -5.24 21.05
C THR A 10 -21.64 -4.10 20.44
N ALA A 11 -21.65 -2.96 21.10
CA ALA A 11 -20.88 -1.78 20.71
C ALA A 11 -19.39 -2.17 20.64
N PHE A 12 -18.80 -1.99 19.48
CA PHE A 12 -17.35 -2.06 19.33
C PHE A 12 -16.72 -1.00 20.26
N PRO A 13 -15.67 -1.34 21.01
CA PRO A 13 -15.01 -0.37 21.86
C PRO A 13 -14.45 0.77 21.00
N ALA A 14 -15.02 1.96 21.15
CA ALA A 14 -14.54 3.18 20.53
C ALA A 14 -13.30 3.68 21.28
N THR A 15 -12.19 3.02 21.08
CA THR A 15 -10.88 3.60 21.41
C THR A 15 -9.97 3.35 20.22
N ILE A 16 -10.09 4.20 19.19
CA ILE A 16 -9.04 4.32 18.18
C ILE A 16 -7.87 5.01 18.88
N THR A 17 -7.12 4.24 19.67
CA THR A 17 -5.75 4.62 20.04
C THR A 17 -5.03 4.83 18.72
N ALA A 18 -4.35 5.96 18.56
CA ALA A 18 -3.64 6.29 17.33
C ALA A 18 -2.72 5.12 16.95
N MET A 19 -3.18 4.28 16.04
CA MET A 19 -2.41 3.17 15.49
C MET A 19 -1.25 3.79 14.72
N ASN A 20 -0.06 3.70 15.30
CA ASN A 20 1.12 4.46 14.86
C ASN A 20 1.86 3.82 13.67
N HIS A 21 1.39 2.68 13.14
CA HIS A 21 2.04 1.98 12.05
C HIS A 21 1.03 1.60 10.98
N ALA A 22 1.14 2.27 9.83
CA ALA A 22 0.39 1.89 8.64
C ALA A 22 1.30 1.10 7.67
N TYR A 23 0.71 0.10 7.04
CA TYR A 23 1.35 -0.77 6.07
C TYR A 23 0.54 -0.80 4.79
N ILE A 24 1.22 -1.04 3.68
CA ILE A 24 0.62 -1.31 2.39
C ILE A 24 0.99 -2.74 2.00
N LEU A 25 -0.02 -3.61 1.90
CA LEU A 25 0.10 -4.95 1.36
C LEU A 25 -0.38 -4.93 -0.09
N THR A 26 0.48 -5.34 -1.01
CA THR A 26 0.11 -5.64 -2.39
C THR A 26 0.25 -7.12 -2.63
N LEU A 27 -0.71 -7.71 -3.33
CA LEU A 27 -0.67 -9.13 -3.66
C LEU A 27 -1.27 -9.43 -5.04
N SER A 28 -0.84 -10.54 -5.62
CA SER A 28 -1.45 -11.16 -6.79
C SER A 28 -1.47 -12.68 -6.63
N CYS A 29 -2.51 -13.31 -7.15
CA CYS A 29 -2.65 -14.78 -7.12
C CYS A 29 -3.63 -15.24 -8.22
N PRO A 30 -3.71 -16.55 -8.53
CA PRO A 30 -4.81 -17.08 -9.33
C PRO A 30 -6.16 -16.72 -8.72
N ASP A 31 -7.08 -16.22 -9.55
CA ASP A 31 -8.40 -15.78 -9.07
C ASP A 31 -9.25 -16.94 -8.57
N ARG A 32 -9.85 -16.77 -7.41
CA ARG A 32 -10.80 -17.72 -6.80
C ARG A 32 -11.66 -17.06 -5.73
N MET A 33 -12.77 -17.69 -5.40
CA MET A 33 -13.64 -17.23 -4.31
C MET A 33 -12.91 -17.19 -2.96
N GLY A 34 -13.25 -16.19 -2.15
CA GLY A 34 -12.81 -16.09 -0.76
C GLY A 34 -11.49 -15.36 -0.52
N ILE A 35 -10.77 -14.90 -1.54
CA ILE A 35 -9.48 -14.20 -1.39
C ILE A 35 -9.64 -12.97 -0.48
N VAL A 36 -10.60 -12.09 -0.77
CA VAL A 36 -10.84 -10.86 0.00
C VAL A 36 -11.18 -11.18 1.45
N HIS A 37 -12.05 -12.17 1.68
CA HIS A 37 -12.39 -12.64 3.03
C HIS A 37 -11.16 -13.15 3.77
N ALA A 38 -10.34 -13.96 3.13
CA ALA A 38 -9.12 -14.50 3.74
C ALA A 38 -8.13 -13.38 4.10
N VAL A 39 -7.91 -12.41 3.20
CA VAL A 39 -7.02 -11.26 3.47
C VAL A 39 -7.55 -10.41 4.61
N SER A 40 -8.85 -10.05 4.60
CA SER A 40 -9.44 -9.24 5.66
C SER A 40 -9.45 -9.97 7.01
N GLY A 41 -9.72 -11.27 7.03
CA GLY A 41 -9.64 -12.11 8.22
C GLY A 41 -8.22 -12.18 8.78
N PHE A 42 -7.23 -12.40 7.92
CA PHE A 42 -5.81 -12.40 8.30
C PHE A 42 -5.39 -11.09 8.98
N LEU A 43 -5.83 -9.94 8.43
CA LEU A 43 -5.52 -8.63 9.02
C LEU A 43 -6.26 -8.42 10.33
N LEU A 44 -7.55 -8.77 10.38
CA LEU A 44 -8.38 -8.62 11.59
C LEU A 44 -7.82 -9.39 12.79
N GLU A 45 -7.41 -10.64 12.58
CA GLU A 45 -6.80 -11.48 13.61
C GLU A 45 -5.53 -10.88 14.22
N ARG A 46 -4.91 -9.92 13.54
CA ARG A 46 -3.69 -9.22 13.95
C ARG A 46 -3.94 -7.79 14.40
N GLY A 47 -5.20 -7.47 14.67
CA GLY A 47 -5.60 -6.13 15.09
C GLY A 47 -5.46 -5.09 13.99
N GLY A 48 -5.36 -5.51 12.72
CA GLY A 48 -5.26 -4.62 11.57
C GLY A 48 -6.60 -3.98 11.24
N ASN A 49 -6.60 -2.65 11.13
CA ASN A 49 -7.72 -1.87 10.63
C ASN A 49 -7.47 -1.45 9.19
N ILE A 50 -8.30 -1.90 8.25
CA ILE A 50 -8.20 -1.56 6.84
C ILE A 50 -8.67 -0.12 6.65
N GLU A 51 -7.78 0.73 6.11
CA GLU A 51 -8.06 2.14 5.80
C GLU A 51 -8.46 2.32 4.33
N GLU A 52 -7.80 1.56 3.44
CA GLU A 52 -8.05 1.61 2.01
C GLU A 52 -7.86 0.21 1.42
N ALA A 53 -8.76 -0.19 0.52
CA ALA A 53 -8.62 -1.42 -0.24
C ALA A 53 -9.01 -1.20 -1.70
N ALA A 54 -8.18 -1.69 -2.61
CA ALA A 54 -8.45 -1.72 -4.04
C ALA A 54 -8.14 -3.11 -4.58
N GLN A 55 -8.96 -3.58 -5.50
CA GLN A 55 -8.79 -4.90 -6.12
C GLN A 55 -9.11 -4.85 -7.60
N TYR A 56 -8.51 -5.77 -8.34
CA TYR A 56 -8.73 -5.93 -9.77
C TYR A 56 -8.62 -7.40 -10.15
N ASN A 57 -9.62 -7.88 -10.91
CA ASN A 57 -9.57 -9.18 -11.57
C ASN A 57 -9.16 -8.96 -13.03
N ASP A 58 -8.15 -9.66 -13.47
CA ASP A 58 -7.75 -9.67 -14.87
C ASP A 58 -8.30 -10.91 -15.58
N PRO A 59 -9.37 -10.77 -16.39
CA PRO A 59 -9.97 -11.90 -17.10
C PRO A 59 -9.04 -12.52 -18.15
N ALA A 60 -8.05 -11.75 -18.66
CA ALA A 60 -7.14 -12.22 -19.68
C ALA A 60 -6.09 -13.19 -19.12
N THR A 61 -5.63 -12.95 -17.90
CA THR A 61 -4.60 -13.78 -17.23
C THR A 61 -5.18 -14.70 -16.17
N GLY A 62 -6.42 -14.50 -15.73
CA GLY A 62 -7.04 -15.23 -14.62
C GLY A 62 -6.39 -14.89 -13.27
N LEU A 63 -5.74 -13.73 -13.16
CA LEU A 63 -5.10 -13.28 -11.94
C LEU A 63 -5.97 -12.26 -11.21
N PHE A 64 -5.96 -12.39 -9.89
CA PHE A 64 -6.50 -11.42 -8.96
C PHE A 64 -5.36 -10.56 -8.41
N PHE A 65 -5.59 -9.26 -8.31
CA PHE A 65 -4.68 -8.27 -7.73
C PHE A 65 -5.39 -7.54 -6.61
N MET A 66 -4.67 -7.29 -5.51
CA MET A 66 -5.21 -6.50 -4.41
C MET A 66 -4.13 -5.62 -3.80
N ARG A 67 -4.52 -4.40 -3.43
CA ARG A 67 -3.75 -3.47 -2.61
C ARG A 67 -4.58 -3.13 -1.38
N VAL A 68 -4.01 -3.31 -0.21
CA VAL A 68 -4.66 -2.96 1.06
C VAL A 68 -3.72 -2.08 1.86
N GLN A 69 -4.20 -0.91 2.27
CA GLN A 69 -3.56 -0.10 3.29
C GLN A 69 -4.27 -0.35 4.61
N PHE A 70 -3.50 -0.67 5.64
CA PHE A 70 -4.04 -0.97 6.96
C PHE A 70 -3.15 -0.40 8.05
N ALA A 71 -3.77 0.02 9.14
CA ALA A 71 -3.09 0.39 10.37
C ALA A 71 -3.17 -0.76 11.36
N CYS A 72 -2.09 -1.02 12.10
CA CYS A 72 -2.09 -1.96 13.21
C CYS A 72 -1.22 -1.43 14.35
N ASP A 73 -1.42 -1.97 15.55
CA ASP A 73 -0.49 -1.72 16.64
C ASP A 73 0.92 -2.19 16.25
N PRO A 74 1.98 -1.64 16.87
CA PRO A 74 3.35 -1.96 16.50
C PRO A 74 3.63 -3.46 16.68
N VAL A 75 3.25 -4.21 15.65
CA VAL A 75 3.65 -5.61 15.47
C VAL A 75 5.09 -5.61 14.98
N ASN A 76 5.89 -6.55 15.44
CA ASN A 76 7.17 -6.77 14.84
C ASN A 76 6.97 -7.08 13.33
N GLU A 77 7.45 -6.20 12.45
CA GLU A 77 7.29 -6.37 11.00
C GLU A 77 7.84 -7.72 10.52
N VAL A 78 8.87 -8.24 11.15
CA VAL A 78 9.46 -9.55 10.85
C VAL A 78 8.44 -10.66 11.12
N ASP A 79 7.71 -10.59 12.22
CA ASP A 79 6.69 -11.58 12.57
C ASP A 79 5.51 -11.50 11.60
N LEU A 80 5.09 -10.30 11.22
CA LEU A 80 4.02 -10.10 10.24
C LEU A 80 4.41 -10.69 8.87
N ARG A 81 5.64 -10.46 8.42
CA ARG A 81 6.17 -11.04 7.18
C ARG A 81 6.23 -12.56 7.24
N THR A 82 6.69 -13.12 8.36
CA THR A 82 6.75 -14.57 8.56
C THR A 82 5.36 -15.21 8.49
N GLN A 83 4.38 -14.58 9.10
CA GLN A 83 2.99 -15.04 9.07
C GLN A 83 2.36 -14.89 7.68
N LEU A 84 2.70 -13.82 6.93
CA LEU A 84 2.28 -13.64 5.54
C LEU A 84 2.79 -14.75 4.64
N VAL A 85 4.02 -15.24 4.81
CA VAL A 85 4.55 -16.37 4.05
C VAL A 85 3.64 -17.60 4.20
N SER A 86 3.29 -17.94 5.44
CA SER A 86 2.44 -19.10 5.72
C SER A 86 1.00 -18.91 5.22
N PHE A 87 0.47 -17.68 5.34
CA PHE A 87 -0.85 -17.31 4.87
C PHE A 87 -0.96 -17.34 3.34
N ALA A 88 0.05 -16.83 2.64
CA ALA A 88 0.05 -16.68 1.20
C ALA A 88 0.23 -18.00 0.42
N ALA A 89 0.92 -18.96 1.03
CA ALA A 89 1.30 -20.22 0.37
C ALA A 89 0.10 -21.02 -0.20
N PRO A 90 -1.01 -21.28 0.53
CA PRO A 90 -2.15 -22.02 0.00
C PRO A 90 -2.87 -21.31 -1.16
N PHE A 91 -2.67 -20.00 -1.30
CA PHE A 91 -3.24 -19.17 -2.35
C PHE A 91 -2.30 -18.98 -3.53
N GLN A 92 -1.05 -19.44 -3.44
CA GLN A 92 0.00 -19.15 -4.42
C GLN A 92 0.18 -17.64 -4.63
N MET A 93 0.06 -16.86 -3.53
CA MET A 93 0.16 -15.40 -3.61
C MET A 93 1.60 -14.96 -3.77
N THR A 94 1.84 -14.09 -4.75
CA THR A 94 2.99 -13.19 -4.77
C THR A 94 2.58 -11.92 -4.03
N TRP A 95 3.35 -11.51 -3.03
CA TRP A 95 2.97 -10.37 -2.21
C TRP A 95 4.18 -9.49 -1.84
N ASN A 96 3.89 -8.24 -1.49
CA ASN A 96 4.85 -7.30 -0.95
C ASN A 96 4.21 -6.49 0.18
N LEU A 97 4.97 -6.25 1.25
CA LEU A 97 4.54 -5.46 2.41
C LEU A 97 5.48 -4.27 2.57
N HIS A 98 4.93 -3.06 2.60
CA HIS A 98 5.67 -1.83 2.81
C HIS A 98 5.15 -1.10 4.06
N SER A 99 6.06 -0.65 4.92
CA SER A 99 5.73 0.28 6.00
C SER A 99 5.62 1.69 5.43
N THR A 100 4.55 2.41 5.76
CA THR A 100 4.36 3.81 5.33
C THR A 100 5.30 4.78 6.07
N LYS A 101 5.96 4.35 7.14
CA LYS A 101 6.95 5.15 7.87
C LYS A 101 8.25 5.38 7.09
N GLN A 102 8.57 4.50 6.17
CA GLN A 102 9.75 4.63 5.34
C GLN A 102 9.34 5.05 3.93
N PRO A 103 9.66 6.29 3.52
CA PRO A 103 9.41 6.71 2.16
C PRO A 103 10.07 5.76 1.15
N MET A 104 9.33 5.37 0.13
CA MET A 104 9.84 4.48 -0.91
C MET A 104 10.97 5.15 -1.68
N ARG A 105 12.14 4.51 -1.73
CA ARG A 105 13.28 4.97 -2.54
C ARG A 105 12.93 4.87 -4.01
N THR A 106 12.89 6.01 -4.68
CA THR A 106 12.35 6.14 -6.04
C THR A 106 13.41 6.72 -6.99
N VAL A 107 13.48 6.17 -8.19
CA VAL A 107 14.19 6.76 -9.33
C VAL A 107 13.14 7.15 -10.37
N ILE A 108 13.21 8.39 -10.87
CA ILE A 108 12.29 8.88 -11.90
C ILE A 108 12.98 8.77 -13.25
N LEU A 109 12.34 8.08 -14.19
CA LEU A 109 12.77 8.01 -15.57
C LEU A 109 11.97 9.03 -16.40
N VAL A 110 12.63 9.90 -17.11
CA VAL A 110 11.98 10.92 -17.95
C VAL A 110 12.68 11.00 -19.31
N SER A 111 11.91 11.32 -20.35
CA SER A 111 12.46 11.61 -21.68
C SER A 111 12.22 13.09 -22.02
N LYS A 112 11.57 13.40 -23.14
CA LYS A 112 11.37 14.78 -23.61
C LYS A 112 10.25 15.54 -22.91
N GLU A 113 9.22 14.82 -22.42
CA GLU A 113 8.02 15.44 -21.86
C GLU A 113 8.17 15.63 -20.33
N GLY A 114 8.27 16.87 -19.88
CA GLY A 114 8.58 17.20 -18.49
C GLY A 114 7.38 17.46 -17.57
N HIS A 115 6.15 17.50 -18.09
CA HIS A 115 4.97 17.88 -17.28
C HIS A 115 4.75 16.93 -16.10
N CYS A 116 4.90 15.61 -16.30
CA CYS A 116 4.81 14.63 -15.21
C CYS A 116 5.96 14.79 -14.21
N LEU A 117 7.18 15.07 -14.68
CA LEU A 117 8.30 15.30 -13.78
C LEU A 117 8.08 16.52 -12.89
N ASN A 118 7.59 17.62 -13.45
CA ASN A 118 7.26 18.83 -12.69
C ASN A 118 6.21 18.56 -11.61
N ASP A 119 5.12 17.85 -11.94
CA ASP A 119 4.07 17.50 -10.98
C ASP A 119 4.60 16.62 -9.86
N LEU A 120 5.37 15.57 -10.18
CA LEU A 120 5.96 14.67 -9.18
C LEU A 120 6.92 15.40 -8.24
N LEU A 121 7.81 16.25 -8.76
CA LEU A 121 8.75 17.02 -7.95
C LEU A 121 8.04 18.04 -7.06
N PHE A 122 7.00 18.71 -7.58
CA PHE A 122 6.17 19.63 -6.80
C PHE A 122 5.47 18.92 -5.65
N ARG A 123 4.79 17.79 -5.92
CA ARG A 123 4.09 17.01 -4.90
C ARG A 123 5.05 16.45 -3.85
N TRP A 124 6.21 15.98 -4.29
CA TRP A 124 7.25 15.50 -3.37
C TRP A 124 7.73 16.63 -2.44
N LYS A 125 8.07 17.80 -3.00
CA LYS A 125 8.54 18.93 -2.21
C LYS A 125 7.48 19.48 -1.26
N SER A 126 6.21 19.41 -1.66
CA SER A 126 5.05 19.83 -0.85
C SER A 126 4.64 18.79 0.20
N GLY A 127 5.29 17.64 0.28
CA GLY A 127 4.93 16.55 1.21
C GLY A 127 3.68 15.76 0.82
N LEU A 128 3.08 16.03 -0.35
CA LEU A 128 1.92 15.32 -0.86
C LEU A 128 2.25 13.93 -1.43
N LEU A 129 3.52 13.69 -1.74
CA LEU A 129 4.02 12.43 -2.27
C LEU A 129 5.13 11.91 -1.34
N PRO A 130 4.83 10.93 -0.46
CA PRO A 130 5.74 10.45 0.56
C PRO A 130 6.74 9.43 -0.02
N ILE A 131 7.61 9.88 -0.92
CA ILE A 131 8.69 9.10 -1.53
C ILE A 131 10.05 9.75 -1.24
N ASP A 132 11.12 8.98 -1.43
CA ASP A 132 12.51 9.43 -1.34
C ASP A 132 13.11 9.37 -2.75
N ILE A 133 13.13 10.52 -3.45
CA ILE A 133 13.65 10.61 -4.82
C ILE A 133 15.17 10.57 -4.75
N ARG A 134 15.76 9.49 -5.27
CA ARG A 134 17.20 9.24 -5.25
C ARG A 134 17.92 9.75 -6.49
N ALA A 135 17.24 9.72 -7.61
CA ALA A 135 17.79 10.21 -8.88
C ALA A 135 16.69 10.46 -9.91
N ILE A 136 17.01 11.32 -10.86
CA ILE A 136 16.29 11.47 -12.13
C ILE A 136 17.24 10.98 -13.23
N VAL A 137 16.74 10.10 -14.09
CA VAL A 137 17.49 9.54 -15.20
C VAL A 137 16.82 9.92 -16.52
N SER A 138 17.59 10.44 -17.47
CA SER A 138 17.06 10.88 -18.75
C SER A 138 18.07 10.65 -19.88
N ASN A 139 17.55 10.34 -21.06
CA ASN A 139 18.32 10.36 -22.30
C ASN A 139 18.45 11.78 -22.90
N HIS A 140 17.93 12.82 -22.21
CA HIS A 140 18.00 14.23 -22.61
C HIS A 140 18.43 15.11 -21.42
N ARG A 141 19.20 16.17 -21.67
CA ARG A 141 19.71 17.06 -20.61
C ARG A 141 18.79 18.22 -20.23
N GLU A 142 17.64 18.34 -20.86
CA GLU A 142 16.72 19.49 -20.72
C GLU A 142 16.27 19.70 -19.27
N PHE A 143 16.15 18.63 -18.49
CA PHE A 143 15.68 18.69 -17.10
C PHE A 143 16.78 18.73 -16.05
N TYR A 144 18.05 18.87 -16.45
CA TYR A 144 19.17 18.97 -15.52
C TYR A 144 18.99 20.13 -14.52
N GLN A 145 18.65 21.34 -15.02
CA GLN A 145 18.46 22.51 -14.15
C GLN A 145 17.25 22.34 -13.22
N LEU A 146 16.18 21.71 -13.70
CA LEU A 146 15.03 21.41 -12.89
C LEU A 146 15.40 20.44 -11.74
N ALA A 147 16.10 19.36 -12.05
CA ALA A 147 16.57 18.40 -11.05
C ALA A 147 17.48 19.08 -10.00
N ALA A 148 18.40 19.93 -10.45
CA ALA A 148 19.31 20.69 -9.59
C ALA A 148 18.55 21.63 -8.65
N SER A 149 17.47 22.29 -9.11
CA SER A 149 16.65 23.18 -8.26
C SER A 149 15.94 22.45 -7.12
N TYR A 150 15.75 21.14 -7.24
CA TYR A 150 15.21 20.26 -6.19
C TYR A 150 16.28 19.49 -5.41
N ASN A 151 17.57 19.74 -5.70
CA ASN A 151 18.71 19.01 -5.14
C ASN A 151 18.65 17.48 -5.39
N VAL A 152 18.15 17.07 -6.55
CA VAL A 152 18.07 15.66 -6.95
C VAL A 152 19.18 15.34 -7.95
N PRO A 153 19.96 14.27 -7.75
CA PRO A 153 20.94 13.81 -8.73
C PRO A 153 20.32 13.53 -10.10
N PHE A 154 21.01 13.92 -11.17
CA PHE A 154 20.55 13.74 -12.55
C PHE A 154 21.59 12.94 -13.35
N HIS A 155 21.14 11.91 -14.04
CA HIS A 155 21.97 11.00 -14.84
C HIS A 155 21.45 10.84 -16.27
#